data_cf1ec2d9ae6e92d7a4cfcfbfe15631b4
#
_entry.id   cf1ec2d9ae6e92d7a4cfcfbfe15631b4
#
_cell.length_a   1.000
_cell.length_b   1.000
_cell.length_c   1.000
_cell.angle_alpha   90.00
_cell.angle_beta   90.00
_cell.angle_gamma   90.00
#
_symmetry.space_group_name_H-M   'P 1'
#
loop_
_entity.id
_entity.type
_entity.pdbx_description
1 polymer ?
#
loop_
_entity_poly.entity_id
_entity_poly.type
_entity_poly.pdbx_seq_one_letter_code
_entity_poly.pdbx_strand_id
1 'polypeptide(L)'
;MQTKTVCVMGLGYIGLPTAALLANRKYQVHGVDVVKSTVDTINQGKIHIVEPDLDTFVRSAVNSGNLIADTKPQESDVFIIAVPTPFHEGFVPNIDYVVSATESIAPYIKEGNIVILESTSPVGTTDKVAEVLAEQGVDISKVHIAHCPERVLPGQIMRELVENDRIVGGLNEEATEETVAFYKTFVSGKILKTDAKTAEMAKLTENSYRDVNIAFANELSILSDKFDINVWELISLANRHPRVNILQPGAGVGGHCIAVDPWFIVHAGGEDAKIIRTAREVNTYKTEW
;
A
#
# COMPACT_ATOMS: atom_id res chain seq x y z
N MET A 1 -24.35 15.48 -13.34
CA MET A 1 -22.91 15.29 -13.14
C MET A 1 -22.50 14.09 -13.95
N GLN A 2 -21.47 14.22 -14.78
CA GLN A 2 -20.92 13.07 -15.51
C GLN A 2 -20.31 12.10 -14.51
N THR A 3 -20.65 10.83 -14.60
CA THR A 3 -20.10 9.79 -13.68
C THR A 3 -18.62 9.66 -13.98
N LYS A 4 -17.75 9.89 -12.99
CA LYS A 4 -16.31 9.69 -13.16
C LYS A 4 -15.98 8.21 -13.35
N THR A 5 -15.04 7.95 -14.23
CA THR A 5 -14.52 6.62 -14.53
C THR A 5 -13.21 6.38 -13.80
N VAL A 6 -13.01 5.16 -13.28
CA VAL A 6 -11.79 4.79 -12.53
C VAL A 6 -11.24 3.48 -13.07
N CYS A 7 -9.98 3.45 -13.42
CA CYS A 7 -9.25 2.23 -13.76
C CYS A 7 -8.38 1.82 -12.57
N VAL A 8 -8.55 0.59 -12.07
CA VAL A 8 -7.77 0.05 -10.95
C VAL A 8 -6.86 -1.06 -11.46
N MET A 9 -5.55 -0.85 -11.40
CA MET A 9 -4.51 -1.78 -11.82
C MET A 9 -4.07 -2.67 -10.67
N GLY A 10 -4.31 -3.98 -10.79
CA GLY A 10 -4.11 -4.97 -9.73
C GLY A 10 -5.38 -5.14 -8.89
N LEU A 11 -5.95 -6.36 -8.89
CA LEU A 11 -7.18 -6.69 -8.17
C LEU A 11 -6.91 -7.65 -6.99
N GLY A 12 -5.78 -7.43 -6.30
CA GLY A 12 -5.42 -8.13 -5.07
C GLY A 12 -6.11 -7.56 -3.82
N TYR A 13 -5.47 -7.75 -2.66
CA TYR A 13 -6.01 -7.39 -1.34
C TYR A 13 -6.33 -5.89 -1.16
N ILE A 14 -5.76 -5.01 -1.95
CA ILE A 14 -6.03 -3.57 -1.92
C ILE A 14 -6.91 -3.16 -3.11
N GLY A 15 -6.52 -3.54 -4.33
CA GLY A 15 -7.19 -3.04 -5.52
C GLY A 15 -8.62 -3.55 -5.68
N LEU A 16 -8.93 -4.81 -5.36
CA LEU A 16 -10.29 -5.33 -5.47
C LEU A 16 -11.25 -4.67 -4.46
N PRO A 17 -10.91 -4.53 -3.17
CA PRO A 17 -11.74 -3.77 -2.23
C PRO A 17 -11.94 -2.31 -2.65
N THR A 18 -10.89 -1.63 -3.09
CA THR A 18 -10.97 -0.24 -3.58
C THR A 18 -11.91 -0.15 -4.80
N ALA A 19 -11.76 -1.04 -5.78
CA ALA A 19 -12.62 -1.10 -6.96
C ALA A 19 -14.09 -1.35 -6.60
N ALA A 20 -14.36 -2.31 -5.72
CA ALA A 20 -15.71 -2.65 -5.26
C ALA A 20 -16.34 -1.49 -4.46
N LEU A 21 -15.58 -0.83 -3.59
CA LEU A 21 -16.04 0.34 -2.85
C LEU A 21 -16.46 1.48 -3.80
N LEU A 22 -15.58 1.86 -4.73
CA LEU A 22 -15.82 2.93 -5.70
C LEU A 22 -17.05 2.62 -6.58
N ALA A 23 -17.19 1.39 -7.06
CA ALA A 23 -18.34 0.97 -7.86
C ALA A 23 -19.66 1.09 -7.05
N ASN A 24 -19.66 0.73 -5.78
CA ASN A 24 -20.81 0.92 -4.89
C ASN A 24 -21.08 2.40 -4.55
N ARG A 25 -20.11 3.29 -4.76
CA ARG A 25 -20.25 4.76 -4.71
C ARG A 25 -20.63 5.38 -6.06
N LYS A 26 -21.08 4.53 -7.02
CA LYS A 26 -21.56 4.91 -8.36
C LYS A 26 -20.49 5.45 -9.31
N TYR A 27 -19.21 5.13 -9.08
CA TYR A 27 -18.18 5.25 -10.12
C TYR A 27 -18.34 4.14 -11.14
N GLN A 28 -18.00 4.39 -12.41
CA GLN A 28 -17.78 3.34 -13.39
C GLN A 28 -16.35 2.85 -13.22
N VAL A 29 -16.19 1.63 -12.72
CA VAL A 29 -14.87 1.09 -12.36
C VAL A 29 -14.48 -0.01 -13.34
N HIS A 30 -13.31 0.15 -13.93
CA HIS A 30 -12.64 -0.84 -14.75
C HIS A 30 -11.47 -1.43 -13.96
N GLY A 31 -11.64 -2.65 -13.46
CA GLY A 31 -10.59 -3.36 -12.74
C GLY A 31 -9.71 -4.14 -13.70
N VAL A 32 -8.40 -4.08 -13.51
CA VAL A 32 -7.43 -4.77 -14.38
C VAL A 32 -6.57 -5.72 -13.57
N ASP A 33 -6.51 -6.98 -14.00
CA ASP A 33 -5.58 -7.97 -13.45
C ASP A 33 -5.02 -8.85 -14.56
N VAL A 34 -3.73 -9.15 -14.48
CA VAL A 34 -3.04 -9.98 -15.48
C VAL A 34 -3.48 -11.45 -15.44
N VAL A 35 -4.06 -11.88 -14.31
CA VAL A 35 -4.52 -13.26 -14.10
C VAL A 35 -5.95 -13.42 -14.59
N LYS A 36 -6.12 -14.03 -15.75
CA LYS A 36 -7.42 -14.23 -16.39
C LYS A 36 -8.47 -14.91 -15.49
N SER A 37 -8.06 -15.90 -14.68
CA SER A 37 -8.97 -16.58 -13.74
C SER A 37 -9.48 -15.66 -12.63
N THR A 38 -8.68 -14.69 -12.18
CA THR A 38 -9.09 -13.63 -11.25
C THR A 38 -10.17 -12.76 -11.88
N VAL A 39 -9.93 -12.29 -13.10
CA VAL A 39 -10.89 -11.49 -13.88
C VAL A 39 -12.22 -12.22 -14.05
N ASP A 40 -12.17 -13.49 -14.47
CA ASP A 40 -13.37 -14.29 -14.67
C ASP A 40 -14.15 -14.53 -13.36
N THR A 41 -13.45 -14.73 -12.26
CA THR A 41 -14.05 -14.87 -10.92
C THR A 41 -14.79 -13.60 -10.50
N ILE A 42 -14.15 -12.44 -10.66
CA ILE A 42 -14.73 -11.15 -10.27
C ILE A 42 -15.96 -10.84 -11.13
N ASN A 43 -15.90 -11.06 -12.44
CA ASN A 43 -17.02 -10.81 -13.35
C ASN A 43 -18.23 -11.74 -13.09
N GLN A 44 -18.04 -12.84 -12.34
CA GLN A 44 -19.14 -13.67 -11.82
C GLN A 44 -19.71 -13.13 -10.48
N GLY A 45 -19.25 -11.99 -10.00
CA GLY A 45 -19.62 -11.44 -8.69
C GLY A 45 -19.04 -12.22 -7.51
N LYS A 46 -17.93 -12.93 -7.72
CA LYS A 46 -17.22 -13.73 -6.70
C LYS A 46 -15.89 -13.10 -6.34
N ILE A 47 -15.34 -13.52 -5.21
CA ILE A 47 -14.02 -13.09 -4.72
C ILE A 47 -13.01 -14.24 -4.79
N HIS A 48 -11.73 -13.90 -4.98
CA HIS A 48 -10.59 -14.84 -4.97
C HIS A 48 -9.69 -14.63 -3.75
N ILE A 49 -10.01 -13.64 -2.90
CA ILE A 49 -9.34 -13.33 -1.64
C ILE A 49 -10.36 -13.40 -0.50
N VAL A 50 -9.91 -13.68 0.72
CA VAL A 50 -10.80 -13.79 1.90
C VAL A 50 -10.74 -12.49 2.69
N GLU A 51 -11.84 -11.72 2.67
CA GLU A 51 -12.00 -10.49 3.44
C GLU A 51 -13.48 -10.33 3.82
N PRO A 52 -13.79 -10.01 5.09
CA PRO A 52 -15.17 -9.78 5.52
C PRO A 52 -15.90 -8.75 4.65
N ASP A 53 -17.17 -9.03 4.35
CA ASP A 53 -18.07 -8.19 3.55
C ASP A 53 -17.71 -7.99 2.07
N LEU A 54 -16.47 -8.28 1.66
CA LEU A 54 -15.98 -8.02 0.31
C LEU A 54 -16.82 -8.74 -0.76
N ASP A 55 -17.26 -9.97 -0.50
CA ASP A 55 -18.10 -10.74 -1.43
C ASP A 55 -19.42 -10.01 -1.74
N THR A 56 -20.03 -9.41 -0.74
CA THR A 56 -21.24 -8.61 -0.88
C THR A 56 -21.00 -7.35 -1.69
N PHE A 57 -19.91 -6.64 -1.43
CA PHE A 57 -19.53 -5.44 -2.18
C PHE A 57 -19.22 -5.74 -3.65
N VAL A 58 -18.44 -6.80 -3.92
CA VAL A 58 -18.10 -7.21 -5.30
C VAL A 58 -19.34 -7.64 -6.06
N ARG A 59 -20.19 -8.48 -5.46
CA ARG A 59 -21.44 -8.93 -6.07
C ARG A 59 -22.36 -7.76 -6.40
N SER A 60 -22.52 -6.81 -5.49
CA SER A 60 -23.32 -5.60 -5.72
C SER A 60 -22.74 -4.75 -6.85
N ALA A 61 -21.43 -4.52 -6.85
CA ALA A 61 -20.72 -3.74 -7.85
C ALA A 61 -20.84 -4.33 -9.27
N VAL A 62 -20.67 -5.65 -9.40
CA VAL A 62 -20.78 -6.36 -10.69
C VAL A 62 -22.25 -6.40 -11.17
N ASN A 63 -23.19 -6.73 -10.29
CA ASN A 63 -24.61 -6.80 -10.65
C ASN A 63 -25.21 -5.44 -11.08
N SER A 64 -24.71 -4.34 -10.52
CA SER A 64 -25.10 -2.99 -10.94
C SER A 64 -24.47 -2.55 -12.27
N GLY A 65 -23.51 -3.32 -12.80
CA GLY A 65 -22.74 -2.95 -13.99
C GLY A 65 -21.68 -1.87 -13.74
N ASN A 66 -21.47 -1.48 -12.50
CA ASN A 66 -20.50 -0.43 -12.15
C ASN A 66 -19.06 -0.95 -11.99
N LEU A 67 -18.87 -2.27 -11.87
CA LEU A 67 -17.56 -2.91 -11.86
C LEU A 67 -17.47 -3.93 -13.00
N ILE A 68 -16.49 -3.75 -13.85
CA ILE A 68 -16.12 -4.70 -14.90
C ILE A 68 -14.63 -4.98 -14.75
N ALA A 69 -14.23 -6.25 -14.73
CA ALA A 69 -12.83 -6.65 -14.72
C ALA A 69 -12.36 -7.09 -16.10
N ASP A 70 -11.13 -6.76 -16.46
CA ASP A 70 -10.48 -7.18 -17.72
C ASP A 70 -8.97 -7.40 -17.46
N THR A 71 -8.28 -7.89 -18.49
CA THR A 71 -6.81 -8.04 -18.50
C THR A 71 -6.10 -6.82 -19.10
N LYS A 72 -6.82 -5.85 -19.61
CA LYS A 72 -6.29 -4.63 -20.25
C LYS A 72 -6.97 -3.39 -19.69
N PRO A 73 -6.22 -2.29 -19.50
CA PRO A 73 -6.81 -1.02 -19.11
C PRO A 73 -7.63 -0.38 -20.24
N GLN A 74 -8.41 0.63 -19.89
CA GLN A 74 -9.18 1.46 -20.80
C GLN A 74 -9.13 2.92 -20.34
N GLU A 75 -9.59 3.83 -21.20
CA GLU A 75 -9.71 5.26 -20.88
C GLU A 75 -10.52 5.48 -19.61
N SER A 76 -9.97 6.29 -18.72
CA SER A 76 -10.57 6.62 -17.42
C SER A 76 -10.16 8.01 -16.96
N ASP A 77 -10.92 8.60 -16.03
CA ASP A 77 -10.57 9.89 -15.42
C ASP A 77 -9.49 9.73 -14.34
N VAL A 78 -9.52 8.61 -13.63
CA VAL A 78 -8.59 8.29 -12.55
C VAL A 78 -8.00 6.90 -12.76
N PHE A 79 -6.70 6.77 -12.61
CA PHE A 79 -5.97 5.51 -12.65
C PHE A 79 -5.35 5.25 -11.27
N ILE A 80 -5.63 4.09 -10.68
CA ILE A 80 -5.07 3.66 -9.40
C ILE A 80 -4.18 2.46 -9.64
N ILE A 81 -2.90 2.55 -9.23
CA ILE A 81 -1.93 1.47 -9.33
C ILE A 81 -1.81 0.81 -7.95
N ALA A 82 -2.33 -0.41 -7.82
CA ALA A 82 -2.38 -1.20 -6.60
C ALA A 82 -1.78 -2.61 -6.82
N VAL A 83 -0.65 -2.66 -7.51
CA VAL A 83 0.07 -3.89 -7.85
C VAL A 83 1.09 -4.26 -6.77
N PRO A 84 1.52 -5.55 -6.66
CA PRO A 84 2.54 -5.97 -5.70
C PRO A 84 3.89 -5.29 -5.94
N THR A 85 4.64 -5.10 -4.85
CA THR A 85 6.00 -4.58 -4.84
C THR A 85 6.92 -5.53 -4.03
N PRO A 86 7.25 -6.72 -4.58
CA PRO A 86 8.12 -7.69 -3.92
C PRO A 86 9.58 -7.23 -3.92
N PHE A 87 10.50 -8.10 -3.49
CA PHE A 87 11.92 -7.89 -3.76
C PHE A 87 12.51 -8.92 -4.70
N HIS A 88 13.61 -8.54 -5.31
CA HIS A 88 14.58 -9.44 -5.91
C HIS A 88 15.47 -10.07 -4.83
N GLU A 89 16.37 -10.97 -5.23
CA GLU A 89 17.39 -11.52 -4.35
C GLU A 89 18.21 -10.40 -3.68
N GLY A 90 18.58 -10.58 -2.41
CA GLY A 90 19.31 -9.58 -1.65
C GLY A 90 18.48 -8.41 -1.13
N PHE A 91 17.16 -8.58 -1.04
CA PHE A 91 16.21 -7.55 -0.56
C PHE A 91 16.17 -6.27 -1.40
N VAL A 92 16.56 -6.36 -2.67
CA VAL A 92 16.46 -5.24 -3.62
C VAL A 92 14.98 -5.04 -3.99
N PRO A 93 14.40 -3.84 -3.81
CA PRO A 93 13.01 -3.59 -4.17
C PRO A 93 12.74 -3.88 -5.65
N ASN A 94 11.63 -4.57 -5.92
CA ASN A 94 11.17 -4.82 -7.27
C ASN A 94 9.94 -3.96 -7.58
N ILE A 95 10.11 -2.94 -8.41
CA ILE A 95 9.03 -2.07 -8.90
C ILE A 95 8.60 -2.39 -10.33
N ASP A 96 9.02 -3.51 -10.90
CA ASP A 96 8.72 -3.88 -12.30
C ASP A 96 7.22 -3.96 -12.58
N TYR A 97 6.45 -4.42 -11.59
CA TYR A 97 4.98 -4.45 -11.72
C TYR A 97 4.38 -3.04 -11.77
N VAL A 98 4.94 -2.07 -11.01
CA VAL A 98 4.53 -0.67 -11.07
C VAL A 98 4.88 -0.07 -12.43
N VAL A 99 6.09 -0.32 -12.94
CA VAL A 99 6.53 0.12 -14.27
C VAL A 99 5.63 -0.46 -15.35
N SER A 100 5.40 -1.78 -15.34
CA SER A 100 4.55 -2.44 -16.35
C SER A 100 3.10 -1.95 -16.30
N ALA A 101 2.54 -1.72 -15.11
CA ALA A 101 1.20 -1.16 -14.95
C ALA A 101 1.15 0.27 -15.52
N THR A 102 2.17 1.08 -15.25
CA THR A 102 2.30 2.46 -15.74
C THR A 102 2.41 2.50 -17.28
N GLU A 103 3.24 1.66 -17.87
CA GLU A 103 3.36 1.52 -19.31
C GLU A 103 2.03 1.12 -19.96
N SER A 104 1.29 0.20 -19.32
CA SER A 104 0.04 -0.29 -19.88
C SER A 104 -1.09 0.76 -19.87
N ILE A 105 -1.10 1.69 -18.90
CA ILE A 105 -2.10 2.77 -18.84
C ILE A 105 -1.71 3.98 -19.71
N ALA A 106 -0.43 4.17 -20.04
CA ALA A 106 0.06 5.35 -20.75
C ALA A 106 -0.73 5.69 -22.03
N PRO A 107 -1.13 4.72 -22.90
CA PRO A 107 -1.91 5.01 -24.11
C PRO A 107 -3.32 5.58 -23.84
N TYR A 108 -3.82 5.45 -22.60
CA TYR A 108 -5.17 5.86 -22.21
C TYR A 108 -5.18 7.14 -21.38
N ILE A 109 -3.99 7.68 -21.04
CA ILE A 109 -3.85 8.91 -20.25
C ILE A 109 -4.18 10.14 -21.11
N LYS A 110 -4.97 11.04 -20.54
CA LYS A 110 -5.38 12.32 -21.16
C LYS A 110 -5.09 13.48 -20.20
N GLU A 111 -5.10 14.68 -20.74
CA GLU A 111 -5.02 15.92 -19.96
C GLU A 111 -6.10 15.95 -18.87
N GLY A 112 -5.70 16.31 -17.64
CA GLY A 112 -6.55 16.37 -16.45
C GLY A 112 -6.79 15.02 -15.75
N ASN A 113 -6.23 13.90 -16.25
CA ASN A 113 -6.33 12.63 -15.56
C ASN A 113 -5.53 12.64 -14.25
N ILE A 114 -5.99 11.83 -13.29
CA ILE A 114 -5.29 11.58 -12.03
C ILE A 114 -4.68 10.17 -12.08
N VAL A 115 -3.38 10.06 -11.78
CA VAL A 115 -2.67 8.78 -11.63
C VAL A 115 -2.22 8.66 -10.19
N ILE A 116 -2.70 7.64 -9.49
CA ILE A 116 -2.44 7.43 -8.05
C ILE A 116 -1.66 6.13 -7.87
N LEU A 117 -0.48 6.21 -7.27
CA LEU A 117 0.25 5.04 -6.80
C LEU A 117 -0.21 4.72 -5.37
N GLU A 118 -0.99 3.64 -5.18
CA GLU A 118 -1.39 3.13 -3.86
C GLU A 118 -0.45 2.04 -3.33
N SER A 119 0.27 1.35 -4.23
CA SER A 119 1.24 0.32 -3.84
C SER A 119 2.29 0.87 -2.88
N THR A 120 2.55 0.17 -1.77
CA THR A 120 3.68 0.49 -0.89
C THR A 120 4.97 0.36 -1.69
N SER A 121 5.78 1.42 -1.73
CA SER A 121 6.89 1.54 -2.68
C SER A 121 8.10 2.21 -2.04
N PRO A 122 9.31 1.96 -2.55
CA PRO A 122 10.49 2.76 -2.21
C PRO A 122 10.28 4.24 -2.49
N VAL A 123 10.95 5.09 -1.73
CA VAL A 123 10.93 6.55 -1.94
C VAL A 123 11.44 6.88 -3.35
N GLY A 124 10.68 7.69 -4.08
CA GLY A 124 10.96 8.07 -5.47
C GLY A 124 10.24 7.23 -6.52
N THR A 125 9.43 6.23 -6.13
CA THR A 125 8.68 5.42 -7.09
C THR A 125 7.61 6.24 -7.83
N THR A 126 7.02 7.24 -7.17
CA THR A 126 6.05 8.14 -7.83
C THR A 126 6.73 9.03 -8.88
N ASP A 127 7.96 9.48 -8.63
CA ASP A 127 8.77 10.15 -9.67
C ASP A 127 9.02 9.18 -10.86
N LYS A 128 9.31 7.90 -10.56
CA LYS A 128 9.51 6.89 -11.61
C LYS A 128 8.24 6.65 -12.45
N VAL A 129 7.06 6.69 -11.83
CA VAL A 129 5.78 6.63 -12.58
C VAL A 129 5.71 7.79 -13.59
N ALA A 130 6.05 9.02 -13.16
CA ALA A 130 6.07 10.17 -14.06
C ALA A 130 7.10 10.03 -15.20
N GLU A 131 8.31 9.54 -14.89
CA GLU A 131 9.35 9.25 -15.89
C GLU A 131 8.84 8.26 -16.94
N VAL A 132 8.27 7.12 -16.51
CA VAL A 132 7.74 6.10 -17.42
C VAL A 132 6.62 6.65 -18.29
N LEU A 133 5.69 7.43 -17.75
CA LEU A 133 4.65 8.09 -18.54
C LEU A 133 5.24 9.05 -19.58
N ALA A 134 6.25 9.84 -19.21
CA ALA A 134 6.92 10.76 -20.12
C ALA A 134 7.67 9.99 -21.25
N GLU A 135 8.36 8.89 -20.92
CA GLU A 135 9.02 8.01 -21.88
C GLU A 135 8.02 7.41 -22.90
N GLN A 136 6.77 7.17 -22.47
CA GLN A 136 5.67 6.72 -23.32
C GLN A 136 4.98 7.87 -24.11
N GLY A 137 5.47 9.10 -24.01
CA GLY A 137 4.98 10.26 -24.73
C GLY A 137 3.82 11.02 -24.10
N VAL A 138 3.53 10.75 -22.80
CA VAL A 138 2.52 11.49 -22.06
C VAL A 138 3.09 12.85 -21.61
N ASP A 139 2.34 13.93 -21.83
CA ASP A 139 2.66 15.26 -21.28
C ASP A 139 2.33 15.28 -19.78
N ILE A 140 3.31 14.95 -18.95
CA ILE A 140 3.17 14.85 -17.49
C ILE A 140 2.84 16.21 -16.83
N SER A 141 3.06 17.35 -17.51
CA SER A 141 2.68 18.66 -16.99
C SER A 141 1.16 18.88 -16.95
N LYS A 142 0.42 18.02 -17.63
CA LYS A 142 -1.04 18.06 -17.75
C LYS A 142 -1.75 16.91 -17.03
N VAL A 143 -1.02 16.10 -16.28
CA VAL A 143 -1.53 14.94 -15.54
C VAL A 143 -1.22 15.11 -14.06
N HIS A 144 -2.18 14.78 -13.20
CA HIS A 144 -2.02 14.86 -11.76
C HIS A 144 -1.50 13.51 -11.23
N ILE A 145 -0.23 13.47 -10.82
CA ILE A 145 0.42 12.23 -10.35
C ILE A 145 0.67 12.35 -8.86
N ALA A 146 0.20 11.36 -8.07
CA ALA A 146 0.29 11.37 -6.62
C ALA A 146 0.51 9.97 -6.04
N HIS A 147 1.01 9.94 -4.82
CA HIS A 147 1.06 8.76 -3.96
C HIS A 147 0.03 8.86 -2.84
N CYS A 148 -0.71 7.78 -2.61
CA CYS A 148 -1.61 7.65 -1.48
C CYS A 148 -1.50 6.22 -0.93
N PRO A 149 -0.56 5.94 -0.01
CA PRO A 149 -0.33 4.60 0.49
C PRO A 149 -1.54 4.05 1.25
N GLU A 150 -1.84 2.78 1.02
CA GLU A 150 -2.90 2.11 1.76
C GLU A 150 -2.43 1.70 3.16
N ARG A 151 -3.34 1.85 4.16
CA ARG A 151 -3.03 1.70 5.58
C ARG A 151 -4.07 0.84 6.31
N VAL A 152 -4.73 -0.06 5.59
CA VAL A 152 -5.76 -0.95 6.14
C VAL A 152 -5.18 -2.22 6.75
N LEU A 153 -5.94 -2.82 7.67
CA LEU A 153 -5.64 -4.12 8.25
C LEU A 153 -6.52 -5.22 7.63
N PRO A 154 -5.93 -6.37 7.24
CA PRO A 154 -6.71 -7.52 6.84
C PRO A 154 -7.76 -7.89 7.88
N GLY A 155 -8.98 -8.21 7.42
CA GLY A 155 -10.14 -8.46 8.27
C GLY A 155 -10.99 -7.23 8.58
N GLN A 156 -10.56 -6.01 8.19
CA GLN A 156 -11.30 -4.76 8.38
C GLN A 156 -11.21 -3.81 7.16
N ILE A 157 -10.74 -4.31 6.02
CA ILE A 157 -10.40 -3.49 4.85
C ILE A 157 -11.57 -2.63 4.42
N MET A 158 -12.77 -3.21 4.25
CA MET A 158 -13.93 -2.48 3.72
C MET A 158 -14.35 -1.29 4.59
N ARG A 159 -14.21 -1.40 5.91
CA ARG A 159 -14.48 -0.31 6.85
C ARG A 159 -13.34 0.72 6.83
N GLU A 160 -12.11 0.24 6.93
CA GLU A 160 -10.94 1.10 7.09
C GLU A 160 -10.60 1.89 5.83
N LEU A 161 -10.95 1.40 4.63
CA LEU A 161 -10.87 2.16 3.38
C LEU A 161 -11.68 3.47 3.42
N VAL A 162 -12.75 3.52 4.22
CA VAL A 162 -13.62 4.69 4.38
C VAL A 162 -13.24 5.52 5.60
N GLU A 163 -12.90 4.88 6.73
CA GLU A 163 -12.77 5.54 8.03
C GLU A 163 -11.35 6.01 8.35
N ASN A 164 -10.31 5.34 7.84
CA ASN A 164 -8.93 5.67 8.17
C ASN A 164 -8.50 7.02 7.57
N ASP A 165 -7.67 7.73 8.32
CA ASP A 165 -6.97 8.91 7.82
C ASP A 165 -6.05 8.50 6.66
N ARG A 166 -6.01 9.32 5.60
CA ARG A 166 -5.14 9.11 4.44
C ARG A 166 -4.02 10.13 4.37
N ILE A 167 -2.89 9.73 3.82
CA ILE A 167 -1.78 10.60 3.46
C ILE A 167 -1.78 10.70 1.93
N VAL A 168 -1.87 11.92 1.41
CA VAL A 168 -1.86 12.16 -0.04
C VAL A 168 -0.72 13.11 -0.37
N GLY A 169 0.19 12.66 -1.21
CA GLY A 169 1.32 13.46 -1.68
C GLY A 169 1.42 13.46 -3.20
N GLY A 170 1.22 14.61 -3.83
CA GLY A 170 1.40 14.80 -5.27
C GLY A 170 2.84 15.16 -5.63
N LEU A 171 3.18 15.01 -6.92
CA LEU A 171 4.44 15.55 -7.45
C LEU A 171 4.46 17.08 -7.48
N ASN A 172 3.28 17.70 -7.39
CA ASN A 172 3.09 19.14 -7.22
C ASN A 172 1.82 19.40 -6.40
N GLU A 173 1.57 20.65 -6.03
CA GLU A 173 0.43 21.06 -5.21
C GLU A 173 -0.90 20.75 -5.89
N GLU A 174 -1.03 21.02 -7.20
CA GLU A 174 -2.24 20.76 -7.96
C GLU A 174 -2.60 19.28 -7.98
N ALA A 175 -1.61 18.39 -8.21
CA ALA A 175 -1.79 16.95 -8.15
C ALA A 175 -2.25 16.48 -6.75
N THR A 176 -1.71 17.12 -5.68
CA THR A 176 -2.16 16.84 -4.32
C THR A 176 -3.62 17.23 -4.13
N GLU A 177 -4.03 18.43 -4.56
CA GLU A 177 -5.40 18.93 -4.38
C GLU A 177 -6.43 18.09 -5.16
N GLU A 178 -6.14 17.78 -6.43
CA GLU A 178 -7.04 16.95 -7.27
C GLU A 178 -7.20 15.54 -6.71
N THR A 179 -6.10 14.95 -6.22
CA THR A 179 -6.14 13.63 -5.57
C THR A 179 -6.91 13.67 -4.25
N VAL A 180 -6.72 14.70 -3.44
CA VAL A 180 -7.49 14.93 -2.21
C VAL A 180 -8.98 15.10 -2.51
N ALA A 181 -9.33 15.87 -3.55
CA ALA A 181 -10.71 16.05 -3.97
C ALA A 181 -11.37 14.72 -4.37
N PHE A 182 -10.62 13.84 -5.05
CA PHE A 182 -11.08 12.50 -5.39
C PHE A 182 -11.36 11.67 -4.13
N TYR A 183 -10.40 11.53 -3.20
CA TYR A 183 -10.58 10.73 -1.98
C TYR A 183 -11.69 11.26 -1.06
N LYS A 184 -11.91 12.56 -0.98
CA LYS A 184 -13.01 13.18 -0.20
C LYS A 184 -14.40 12.72 -0.63
N THR A 185 -14.55 12.14 -1.80
CA THR A 185 -15.85 11.65 -2.29
C THR A 185 -16.32 10.38 -1.57
N PHE A 186 -15.42 9.63 -0.95
CA PHE A 186 -15.73 8.34 -0.32
C PHE A 186 -15.03 8.09 1.02
N VAL A 187 -13.98 8.84 1.36
CA VAL A 187 -13.26 8.73 2.64
C VAL A 187 -13.85 9.69 3.64
N SER A 188 -14.18 9.21 4.83
CA SER A 188 -14.65 10.01 5.97
C SER A 188 -13.54 10.39 6.95
N GLY A 189 -12.42 9.67 6.93
CA GLY A 189 -11.21 10.02 7.67
C GLY A 189 -10.58 11.32 7.19
N LYS A 190 -9.61 11.82 7.96
CA LYS A 190 -8.85 13.02 7.55
C LYS A 190 -7.94 12.69 6.37
N ILE A 191 -7.78 13.65 5.47
CA ILE A 191 -6.81 13.54 4.39
C ILE A 191 -5.69 14.55 4.65
N LEU A 192 -4.52 14.02 4.95
CA LEU A 192 -3.29 14.76 5.28
C LEU A 192 -2.50 14.99 3.99
N LYS A 193 -2.23 16.25 3.68
CA LYS A 193 -1.54 16.65 2.46
C LYS A 193 -0.04 16.74 2.70
N THR A 194 0.73 16.25 1.73
CA THR A 194 2.19 16.35 1.71
C THR A 194 2.71 16.25 0.27
N ASP A 195 4.02 16.05 0.07
CA ASP A 195 4.63 15.67 -1.19
C ASP A 195 4.72 14.15 -1.35
N ALA A 196 4.95 13.67 -2.58
CA ALA A 196 4.95 12.24 -2.89
C ALA A 196 6.01 11.46 -2.10
N LYS A 197 7.25 11.98 -1.99
CA LYS A 197 8.35 11.31 -1.28
C LYS A 197 8.07 11.18 0.21
N THR A 198 7.50 12.22 0.82
CA THR A 198 7.09 12.20 2.21
C THR A 198 5.96 11.20 2.45
N ALA A 199 4.98 11.09 1.53
CA ALA A 199 3.89 10.11 1.62
C ALA A 199 4.42 8.67 1.52
N GLU A 200 5.34 8.40 0.57
CA GLU A 200 6.03 7.11 0.43
C GLU A 200 6.81 6.74 1.71
N MET A 201 7.63 7.67 2.19
CA MET A 201 8.44 7.44 3.40
C MET A 201 7.59 7.26 4.66
N ALA A 202 6.46 7.97 4.79
CA ALA A 202 5.57 7.85 5.94
C ALA A 202 5.05 6.42 6.11
N LYS A 203 4.62 5.78 5.01
CA LYS A 203 4.17 4.38 5.03
C LYS A 203 5.28 3.42 5.45
N LEU A 204 6.46 3.56 4.88
CA LEU A 204 7.62 2.73 5.22
C LEU A 204 8.06 2.94 6.68
N THR A 205 7.97 4.17 7.17
CA THR A 205 8.29 4.53 8.56
C THR A 205 7.36 3.85 9.55
N GLU A 206 6.05 3.78 9.29
CA GLU A 206 5.07 3.11 10.15
C GLU A 206 5.44 1.64 10.38
N ASN A 207 5.76 0.92 9.32
CA ASN A 207 6.11 -0.49 9.41
C ASN A 207 7.51 -0.71 9.99
N SER A 208 8.48 0.16 9.67
CA SER A 208 9.82 0.13 10.27
C SER A 208 9.81 0.43 11.77
N TYR A 209 8.99 1.38 12.22
CA TYR A 209 8.81 1.65 13.64
C TYR A 209 8.29 0.42 14.38
N ARG A 210 7.29 -0.26 13.83
CA ARG A 210 6.76 -1.49 14.42
C ARG A 210 7.82 -2.60 14.46
N ASP A 211 8.55 -2.78 13.38
CA ASP A 211 9.62 -3.78 13.28
C ASP A 211 10.74 -3.56 14.31
N VAL A 212 11.20 -2.31 14.47
CA VAL A 212 12.21 -1.95 15.48
C VAL A 212 11.73 -2.24 16.90
N ASN A 213 10.47 -1.91 17.21
CA ASN A 213 9.93 -2.18 18.55
C ASN A 213 9.74 -3.69 18.82
N ILE A 214 9.39 -4.46 17.81
CA ILE A 214 9.33 -5.93 17.90
C ILE A 214 10.74 -6.50 18.08
N ALA A 215 11.73 -6.01 17.33
CA ALA A 215 13.13 -6.44 17.45
C ALA A 215 13.68 -6.18 18.83
N PHE A 216 13.39 -5.03 19.43
CA PHE A 216 13.78 -4.72 20.80
C PHE A 216 13.22 -5.73 21.80
N ALA A 217 11.92 -6.06 21.73
CA ALA A 217 11.30 -7.07 22.58
C ALA A 217 11.90 -8.46 22.36
N ASN A 218 12.17 -8.83 21.12
CA ASN A 218 12.78 -10.11 20.77
C ASN A 218 14.21 -10.23 21.28
N GLU A 219 15.02 -9.17 21.14
CA GLU A 219 16.39 -9.12 21.70
C GLU A 219 16.37 -9.23 23.22
N LEU A 220 15.47 -8.55 23.93
CA LEU A 220 15.28 -8.71 25.36
C LEU A 220 14.99 -10.15 25.75
N SER A 221 14.21 -10.89 24.97
CA SER A 221 13.93 -12.30 25.26
C SER A 221 15.18 -13.19 25.14
N ILE A 222 16.04 -12.92 24.16
CA ILE A 222 17.32 -13.62 23.98
C ILE A 222 18.28 -13.35 25.16
N LEU A 223 18.39 -12.07 25.53
CA LEU A 223 19.24 -11.65 26.66
C LEU A 223 18.72 -12.18 28.01
N SER A 224 17.40 -12.22 28.19
CA SER A 224 16.77 -12.74 29.39
C SER A 224 17.05 -14.24 29.59
N ASP A 225 16.98 -15.02 28.51
CA ASP A 225 17.36 -16.42 28.54
C ASP A 225 18.84 -16.60 28.95
N LYS A 226 19.74 -15.80 28.39
CA LYS A 226 21.17 -15.82 28.73
C LYS A 226 21.45 -15.48 30.19
N PHE A 227 20.62 -14.65 30.81
CA PHE A 227 20.79 -14.18 32.20
C PHE A 227 19.89 -14.91 33.21
N ASP A 228 19.15 -15.91 32.79
CA ASP A 228 18.17 -16.64 33.62
C ASP A 228 17.10 -15.68 34.21
N ILE A 229 16.60 -14.77 33.38
CA ILE A 229 15.57 -13.79 33.75
C ILE A 229 14.26 -14.16 33.05
N ASN A 230 13.14 -14.03 33.74
CA ASN A 230 11.81 -14.12 33.13
C ASN A 230 11.51 -12.84 32.33
N VAL A 231 11.54 -12.93 30.98
CA VAL A 231 11.32 -11.78 30.10
C VAL A 231 9.93 -11.15 30.25
N TRP A 232 8.92 -11.94 30.57
CA TRP A 232 7.55 -11.46 30.76
C TRP A 232 7.44 -10.58 32.00
N GLU A 233 8.08 -11.01 33.10
CA GLU A 233 8.18 -10.22 34.32
C GLU A 233 9.01 -8.96 34.08
N LEU A 234 10.18 -9.06 33.45
CA LEU A 234 11.03 -7.93 33.08
C LEU A 234 10.25 -6.85 32.33
N ILE A 235 9.53 -7.26 31.26
CA ILE A 235 8.74 -6.32 30.44
C ILE A 235 7.60 -5.72 31.25
N SER A 236 6.91 -6.52 32.07
CA SER A 236 5.84 -6.01 32.94
C SER A 236 6.33 -4.94 33.91
N LEU A 237 7.50 -5.15 34.50
CA LEU A 237 8.13 -4.19 35.42
C LEU A 237 8.60 -2.93 34.69
N ALA A 238 9.29 -3.08 33.56
CA ALA A 238 9.80 -1.96 32.77
C ALA A 238 8.65 -1.07 32.25
N ASN A 239 7.54 -1.66 31.83
CA ASN A 239 6.35 -0.95 31.34
C ASN A 239 5.59 -0.18 32.46
N ARG A 240 5.97 -0.32 33.73
CA ARG A 240 5.47 0.56 34.81
C ARG A 240 6.02 1.98 34.69
N HIS A 241 7.13 2.16 33.98
CA HIS A 241 7.66 3.49 33.72
C HIS A 241 6.77 4.24 32.71
N PRO A 242 6.34 5.48 32.97
CA PRO A 242 5.30 6.19 32.18
C PRO A 242 5.70 6.49 30.74
N ARG A 243 6.97 6.39 30.38
CA ARG A 243 7.50 6.63 29.02
C ARG A 243 8.00 5.36 28.32
N VAL A 244 7.65 4.17 28.84
CA VAL A 244 8.11 2.89 28.31
C VAL A 244 6.90 2.02 27.94
N ASN A 245 6.88 1.50 26.74
CA ASN A 245 5.87 0.58 26.24
C ASN A 245 6.52 -0.48 25.36
N ILE A 246 7.15 -1.46 25.99
CA ILE A 246 7.81 -2.59 25.32
C ILE A 246 6.75 -3.58 24.88
N LEU A 247 6.84 -4.02 23.64
CA LEU A 247 5.95 -5.05 23.08
C LEU A 247 6.25 -6.43 23.67
N GLN A 248 5.36 -7.39 23.43
CA GLN A 248 5.59 -8.77 23.79
C GLN A 248 6.54 -9.43 22.78
N PRO A 249 7.57 -10.18 23.23
CA PRO A 249 8.44 -10.92 22.31
C PRO A 249 7.68 -12.08 21.66
N GLY A 250 8.10 -12.44 20.46
CA GLY A 250 7.54 -13.53 19.68
C GLY A 250 8.60 -14.38 18.99
N ALA A 251 8.17 -15.28 18.12
CA ALA A 251 9.06 -16.17 17.38
C ALA A 251 9.80 -15.51 16.19
N GLY A 252 9.57 -14.24 15.96
CA GLY A 252 10.12 -13.48 14.84
C GLY A 252 9.02 -12.68 14.12
N VAL A 253 9.32 -12.13 12.95
CA VAL A 253 8.40 -11.33 12.15
C VAL A 253 8.27 -11.90 10.75
N GLY A 254 7.07 -12.32 10.41
CA GLY A 254 6.72 -12.80 9.07
C GLY A 254 5.76 -11.84 8.35
N GLY A 255 5.20 -12.33 7.23
CA GLY A 255 4.22 -11.62 6.42
C GLY A 255 4.84 -10.73 5.35
N HIS A 256 3.96 -10.01 4.63
CA HIS A 256 4.32 -9.27 3.41
C HIS A 256 4.56 -7.78 3.63
N CYS A 257 4.37 -7.26 4.86
CA CYS A 257 4.50 -5.83 5.16
C CYS A 257 5.67 -5.55 6.09
N ILE A 258 5.57 -5.92 7.40
CA ILE A 258 6.60 -5.57 8.39
C ILE A 258 7.94 -6.29 8.08
N ALA A 259 7.90 -7.49 7.51
CA ALA A 259 9.11 -8.20 7.11
C ALA A 259 9.77 -7.64 5.83
N VAL A 260 9.04 -6.83 5.06
CA VAL A 260 9.41 -6.37 3.71
C VAL A 260 9.76 -4.88 3.67
N ASP A 261 8.83 -4.03 4.08
CA ASP A 261 8.92 -2.57 3.90
C ASP A 261 10.18 -1.93 4.52
N PRO A 262 10.69 -2.38 5.69
CA PRO A 262 11.92 -1.81 6.23
C PRO A 262 13.13 -1.99 5.31
N TRP A 263 13.18 -3.07 4.52
CA TRP A 263 14.25 -3.27 3.56
C TRP A 263 14.27 -2.24 2.43
N PHE A 264 13.11 -1.64 2.10
CA PHE A 264 13.07 -0.52 1.14
C PHE A 264 13.82 0.70 1.67
N ILE A 265 13.68 0.99 2.98
CA ILE A 265 14.46 2.07 3.64
C ILE A 265 15.94 1.69 3.70
N VAL A 266 16.26 0.43 4.08
CA VAL A 266 17.64 -0.05 4.15
C VAL A 266 18.33 0.03 2.80
N HIS A 267 17.64 -0.35 1.72
CA HIS A 267 18.18 -0.27 0.36
C HIS A 267 18.48 1.18 -0.05
N ALA A 268 17.52 2.09 0.17
CA ALA A 268 17.67 3.49 -0.20
C ALA A 268 18.65 4.26 0.70
N GLY A 269 18.68 3.96 2.00
CA GLY A 269 19.49 4.65 3.00
C GLY A 269 20.92 4.11 3.15
N GLY A 270 21.21 2.92 2.58
CA GLY A 270 22.54 2.32 2.65
C GLY A 270 23.07 2.23 4.08
N GLU A 271 24.29 2.73 4.30
CA GLU A 271 24.97 2.68 5.61
C GLU A 271 24.33 3.58 6.70
N ASP A 272 23.45 4.49 6.32
CA ASP A 272 22.76 5.38 7.27
C ASP A 272 21.55 4.68 7.94
N ALA A 273 20.99 3.63 7.34
CA ALA A 273 19.83 2.88 7.85
C ALA A 273 20.23 1.80 8.89
N LYS A 274 21.01 2.16 9.90
CA LYS A 274 21.62 1.21 10.86
C LYS A 274 20.60 0.52 11.76
N ILE A 275 19.75 1.28 12.45
CA ILE A 275 18.76 0.75 13.40
C ILE A 275 17.76 -0.16 12.67
N ILE A 276 17.24 0.29 11.52
CA ILE A 276 16.23 -0.43 10.75
C ILE A 276 16.80 -1.75 10.23
N ARG A 277 18.04 -1.74 9.71
CA ARG A 277 18.75 -2.94 9.26
C ARG A 277 18.93 -3.94 10.41
N THR A 278 19.51 -3.48 11.52
CA THR A 278 19.77 -4.31 12.70
C THR A 278 18.48 -4.91 13.25
N ALA A 279 17.38 -4.15 13.29
CA ALA A 279 16.09 -4.67 13.72
C ALA A 279 15.61 -5.83 12.84
N ARG A 280 15.75 -5.70 11.50
CA ARG A 280 15.43 -6.80 10.57
C ARG A 280 16.30 -8.04 10.81
N GLU A 281 17.59 -7.84 11.03
CA GLU A 281 18.53 -8.91 11.34
C GLU A 281 18.16 -9.61 12.65
N VAL A 282 17.86 -8.87 13.71
CA VAL A 282 17.41 -9.42 15.01
C VAL A 282 16.11 -10.22 14.84
N ASN A 283 15.12 -9.68 14.16
CA ASN A 283 13.84 -10.38 13.95
C ASN A 283 13.98 -11.63 13.08
N THR A 284 14.90 -11.63 12.12
CA THR A 284 15.22 -12.82 11.32
C THR A 284 15.95 -13.87 12.17
N TYR A 285 16.97 -13.46 12.90
CA TYR A 285 17.72 -14.35 13.80
C TYR A 285 16.81 -14.99 14.86
N LYS A 286 15.82 -14.27 15.37
CA LYS A 286 14.87 -14.78 16.36
C LYS A 286 14.09 -16.00 15.88
N THR A 287 13.89 -16.16 14.57
CA THR A 287 13.22 -17.34 14.00
C THR A 287 14.09 -18.60 14.04
N GLU A 288 15.40 -18.44 14.13
CA GLU A 288 16.39 -19.52 14.20
C GLU A 288 16.74 -19.86 15.65
N TRP A 289 16.64 -18.89 16.56
CA TRP A 289 16.93 -19.02 17.99
C TRP A 289 15.86 -19.83 18.72
#